data_217523b531418067c065a0b2a1590553
#
_entry.id   217523b531418067c065a0b2a1590553
#
_cell.length_a   1.000
_cell.length_b   1.000
_cell.length_c   1.000
_cell.angle_alpha   90.00
_cell.angle_beta   90.00
_cell.angle_gamma   90.00
#
_symmetry.space_group_name_H-M   'P 1'
#
loop_
_entity.id
_entity.type
_entity.pdbx_description
1 polymer ?
#
loop_
_entity_poly.entity_id
_entity_poly.type
_entity_poly.pdbx_seq_one_letter_code
_entity_poly.pdbx_strand_id
1 'polypeptide(L)'
;IWEELSEKYKDLFEAYRKENEVKNDVSVSIDENQKAEDEKIMRINQFFENQREKSGRLDTIVGYVPLVSQIIALRSLPFDLKQLDREGARSLLDKEKQLINHPFMLAEAERLYAQAFPLQNDSTYALPEGPATEILRNIIKAHAGKALFIDFWATFCGPCRSGIEHTAGLRQQYKDHPDFQFIYITSDRESPEKTYNEYVEKNLKGEACYRIPQADYNYLRQLFHFNGIPHYEWIEKDGTVLRNSPGTYNLEKYLKKRFGNKD
;
A
#
# COMPACT_ATOMS: atom_id res chain seq x y z
N ILE A 1 -30.53 18.03 7.13
CA ILE A 1 -30.04 17.61 5.78
C ILE A 1 -30.00 16.09 5.65
N TRP A 2 -29.36 15.34 6.59
CA TRP A 2 -29.34 13.87 6.52
C TRP A 2 -30.72 13.21 6.79
N GLU A 3 -31.49 13.74 7.72
CA GLU A 3 -32.83 13.28 8.03
C GLU A 3 -33.78 13.54 6.85
N GLU A 4 -33.73 14.72 6.23
CA GLU A 4 -34.52 15.07 5.05
C GLU A 4 -34.18 14.21 3.83
N LEU A 5 -32.89 13.96 3.60
CA LEU A 5 -32.44 13.07 2.51
C LEU A 5 -32.83 11.62 2.78
N SER A 6 -32.73 11.16 4.02
CA SER A 6 -33.13 9.81 4.42
C SER A 6 -34.63 9.57 4.22
N GLU A 7 -35.48 10.51 4.58
CA GLU A 7 -36.92 10.42 4.39
C GLU A 7 -37.33 10.49 2.91
N LYS A 8 -36.71 11.41 2.15
CA LYS A 8 -36.98 11.62 0.73
C LYS A 8 -36.57 10.42 -0.15
N TYR A 9 -35.57 9.66 0.29
CA TYR A 9 -35.01 8.53 -0.49
C TYR A 9 -35.13 7.20 0.26
N LYS A 10 -36.01 7.11 1.25
CA LYS A 10 -36.21 5.93 2.11
C LYS A 10 -36.44 4.64 1.31
N ASP A 11 -37.33 4.68 0.31
CA ASP A 11 -37.63 3.54 -0.53
C ASP A 11 -36.45 3.08 -1.37
N LEU A 12 -35.62 4.03 -1.79
CA LEU A 12 -34.40 3.78 -2.55
C LEU A 12 -33.31 3.13 -1.67
N PHE A 13 -33.16 3.61 -0.42
CA PHE A 13 -32.25 3.02 0.54
C PHE A 13 -32.71 1.65 1.04
N GLU A 14 -34.01 1.41 1.16
CA GLU A 14 -34.54 0.10 1.51
C GLU A 14 -34.40 -0.92 0.36
N ALA A 15 -34.63 -0.51 -0.89
CA ALA A 15 -34.36 -1.32 -2.07
C ALA A 15 -32.87 -1.67 -2.18
N TYR A 16 -31.99 -0.69 -1.97
CA TYR A 16 -30.53 -0.87 -1.92
C TYR A 16 -30.10 -1.84 -0.82
N ARG A 17 -30.69 -1.76 0.37
CA ARG A 17 -30.39 -2.64 1.50
C ARG A 17 -30.81 -4.08 1.23
N LYS A 18 -32.01 -4.29 0.65
CA LYS A 18 -32.51 -5.61 0.25
C LYS A 18 -31.68 -6.29 -0.83
N GLU A 19 -31.19 -5.52 -1.82
CA GLU A 19 -30.32 -6.04 -2.88
C GLU A 19 -28.92 -6.43 -2.37
N ASN A 20 -28.47 -5.87 -1.24
CA ASN A 20 -27.12 -6.06 -0.68
C ASN A 20 -27.07 -6.93 0.59
N GLU A 21 -28.18 -7.57 1.01
CA GLU A 21 -28.16 -8.66 2.00
C GLU A 21 -27.49 -9.90 1.38
N VAL A 22 -26.16 -9.89 1.35
CA VAL A 22 -25.36 -11.08 1.03
C VAL A 22 -25.43 -12.00 2.22
N LYS A 23 -26.03 -13.17 2.04
CA LYS A 23 -26.00 -14.27 3.01
C LYS A 23 -24.54 -14.66 3.25
N ASN A 24 -24.05 -14.37 4.45
CA ASN A 24 -22.80 -14.90 4.94
C ASN A 24 -23.01 -16.35 5.35
N ASP A 25 -22.63 -17.27 4.49
CA ASP A 25 -22.41 -18.66 4.86
C ASP A 25 -21.03 -19.07 4.35
N VAL A 26 -20.07 -19.22 5.26
CA VAL A 26 -18.69 -19.59 4.92
C VAL A 26 -18.26 -20.78 5.76
N SER A 27 -18.24 -21.93 5.12
CA SER A 27 -17.40 -23.07 5.51
C SER A 27 -16.78 -23.67 4.26
N VAL A 28 -15.49 -23.45 4.03
CA VAL A 28 -14.73 -24.06 2.91
C VAL A 28 -13.36 -24.53 3.39
N SER A 29 -12.97 -25.71 2.97
CA SER A 29 -11.74 -26.43 3.30
C SER A 29 -10.54 -26.02 2.46
N ILE A 30 -9.33 -26.30 2.95
CA ILE A 30 -8.04 -25.62 2.69
C ILE A 30 -7.34 -25.97 1.36
N ASP A 31 -7.87 -26.86 0.52
CA ASP A 31 -7.16 -27.38 -0.67
C ASP A 31 -7.58 -26.75 -2.03
N GLU A 32 -8.44 -25.75 -2.02
CA GLU A 32 -8.89 -25.02 -3.22
C GLU A 32 -8.35 -23.57 -3.27
N ASN A 33 -7.25 -23.29 -2.58
CA ASN A 33 -6.86 -21.91 -2.22
C ASN A 33 -6.51 -20.97 -3.38
N GLN A 34 -5.95 -21.45 -4.49
CA GLN A 34 -5.57 -20.56 -5.59
C GLN A 34 -6.82 -20.12 -6.38
N LYS A 35 -7.68 -21.06 -6.69
CA LYS A 35 -8.92 -20.78 -7.45
C LYS A 35 -9.94 -19.97 -6.64
N ALA A 36 -9.99 -20.21 -5.33
CA ALA A 36 -10.82 -19.46 -4.40
C ALA A 36 -10.31 -18.03 -4.18
N GLU A 37 -9.00 -17.80 -4.25
CA GLU A 37 -8.41 -16.47 -4.10
C GLU A 37 -8.64 -15.62 -5.36
N ASP A 38 -8.51 -16.22 -6.55
CA ASP A 38 -8.83 -15.57 -7.83
C ASP A 38 -10.34 -15.25 -7.94
N GLU A 39 -11.21 -16.17 -7.51
CA GLU A 39 -12.65 -15.92 -7.42
C GLU A 39 -12.99 -14.84 -6.38
N LYS A 40 -12.29 -14.78 -5.27
CA LYS A 40 -12.45 -13.75 -4.24
C LYS A 40 -12.03 -12.38 -4.74
N ILE A 41 -10.90 -12.31 -5.45
CA ILE A 41 -10.42 -11.08 -6.10
C ILE A 41 -11.41 -10.64 -7.18
N MET A 42 -11.92 -11.58 -7.98
CA MET A 42 -12.92 -11.30 -9.01
C MET A 42 -14.22 -10.78 -8.40
N ARG A 43 -14.70 -11.36 -7.30
CA ARG A 43 -15.88 -10.88 -6.55
C ARG A 43 -15.68 -9.51 -5.93
N ILE A 44 -14.49 -9.23 -5.40
CA ILE A 44 -14.11 -7.92 -4.85
C ILE A 44 -14.10 -6.88 -5.97
N ASN A 45 -13.48 -7.18 -7.11
CA ASN A 45 -13.46 -6.29 -8.25
C ASN A 45 -14.86 -6.06 -8.82
N GLN A 46 -15.68 -7.10 -8.93
CA GLN A 46 -17.07 -7.00 -9.37
C GLN A 46 -17.94 -6.21 -8.37
N PHE A 47 -17.66 -6.32 -7.07
CA PHE A 47 -18.31 -5.49 -6.06
C PHE A 47 -17.95 -4.00 -6.24
N PHE A 48 -16.68 -3.66 -6.47
CA PHE A 48 -16.27 -2.28 -6.72
C PHE A 48 -16.81 -1.75 -8.06
N GLU A 49 -16.83 -2.54 -9.12
CA GLU A 49 -17.46 -2.16 -10.39
C GLU A 49 -18.96 -1.91 -10.22
N ASN A 50 -19.68 -2.78 -9.51
CA ASN A 50 -21.08 -2.59 -9.18
C ASN A 50 -21.32 -1.34 -8.30
N GLN A 51 -20.41 -1.02 -7.38
CA GLN A 51 -20.49 0.21 -6.60
C GLN A 51 -20.26 1.46 -7.47
N ARG A 52 -19.34 1.40 -8.43
CA ARG A 52 -19.10 2.48 -9.41
C ARG A 52 -20.32 2.67 -10.31
N GLU A 53 -20.89 1.59 -10.81
CA GLU A 53 -22.11 1.63 -11.65
C GLU A 53 -23.32 2.18 -10.89
N LYS A 54 -23.47 1.78 -9.61
CA LYS A 54 -24.54 2.29 -8.72
C LYS A 54 -24.32 3.75 -8.33
N SER A 55 -23.08 4.18 -8.13
CA SER A 55 -22.71 5.59 -7.91
C SER A 55 -23.09 6.43 -9.15
N GLY A 56 -22.76 5.95 -10.35
CA GLY A 56 -23.19 6.61 -11.60
C GLY A 56 -24.71 6.69 -11.77
N ARG A 57 -25.47 5.70 -11.29
CA ARG A 57 -26.94 5.74 -11.27
C ARG A 57 -27.49 6.76 -10.26
N LEU A 58 -26.86 6.91 -9.09
CA LEU A 58 -27.19 7.95 -8.12
C LEU A 58 -26.92 9.34 -8.70
N ASP A 59 -25.83 9.50 -9.42
CA ASP A 59 -25.44 10.73 -10.10
C ASP A 59 -26.46 11.08 -11.20
N THR A 60 -26.98 10.09 -11.92
CA THR A 60 -28.04 10.27 -12.95
C THR A 60 -29.37 10.66 -12.32
N ILE A 61 -29.71 10.13 -11.15
CA ILE A 61 -30.96 10.44 -10.42
C ILE A 61 -30.91 11.84 -9.80
N VAL A 62 -29.75 12.28 -9.34
CA VAL A 62 -29.57 13.60 -8.71
C VAL A 62 -29.27 14.69 -9.73
N GLY A 63 -28.97 14.33 -11.00
CA GLY A 63 -28.69 15.27 -12.10
C GLY A 63 -27.43 16.10 -11.94
N TYR A 64 -26.54 15.68 -11.02
CA TYR A 64 -25.30 16.37 -10.67
C TYR A 64 -24.31 15.33 -10.14
N VAL A 65 -23.08 15.31 -10.68
CA VAL A 65 -22.02 14.47 -10.08
C VAL A 65 -21.65 15.11 -8.74
N PRO A 66 -22.10 14.57 -7.61
CA PRO A 66 -21.88 15.23 -6.34
C PRO A 66 -20.38 15.31 -6.08
N LEU A 67 -19.93 16.41 -5.53
CA LEU A 67 -18.56 16.58 -5.06
C LEU A 67 -18.11 15.39 -4.16
N VAL A 68 -19.06 14.79 -3.48
CA VAL A 68 -18.87 13.60 -2.63
C VAL A 68 -18.40 12.37 -3.46
N SER A 69 -19.00 12.10 -4.63
CA SER A 69 -18.57 11.00 -5.50
C SER A 69 -17.16 11.21 -6.02
N GLN A 70 -16.81 12.44 -6.37
CA GLN A 70 -15.46 12.80 -6.79
C GLN A 70 -14.44 12.66 -5.65
N ILE A 71 -14.81 13.02 -4.41
CA ILE A 71 -13.97 12.81 -3.22
C ILE A 71 -13.76 11.31 -2.95
N ILE A 72 -14.80 10.49 -3.11
CA ILE A 72 -14.70 9.04 -2.92
C ILE A 72 -13.75 8.43 -3.95
N ALA A 73 -13.89 8.78 -5.23
CA ALA A 73 -12.99 8.34 -6.30
C ALA A 73 -11.53 8.72 -6.01
N LEU A 74 -11.28 9.97 -5.62
CA LEU A 74 -9.95 10.44 -5.21
C LEU A 74 -9.38 9.71 -3.99
N ARG A 75 -10.23 9.33 -3.04
CA ARG A 75 -9.80 8.65 -1.82
C ARG A 75 -9.32 7.22 -2.07
N SER A 76 -9.92 6.50 -3.01
CA SER A 76 -9.50 5.15 -3.40
C SER A 76 -8.28 5.15 -4.31
N LEU A 77 -8.11 6.21 -5.10
CA LEU A 77 -7.09 6.30 -6.14
C LEU A 77 -5.66 5.96 -5.66
N PRO A 78 -5.14 6.44 -4.51
CA PRO A 78 -3.79 6.10 -4.06
C PRO A 78 -3.59 4.61 -3.77
N PHE A 79 -4.64 3.92 -3.34
CA PHE A 79 -4.61 2.48 -3.10
C PHE A 79 -4.59 1.73 -4.43
N ASP A 80 -5.48 2.09 -5.35
CA ASP A 80 -5.62 1.46 -6.66
C ASP A 80 -4.36 1.65 -7.51
N LEU A 81 -3.76 2.86 -7.50
CA LEU A 81 -2.52 3.16 -8.21
C LEU A 81 -1.34 2.29 -7.75
N LYS A 82 -1.27 1.92 -6.47
CA LYS A 82 -0.20 1.07 -5.93
C LYS A 82 -0.27 -0.39 -6.40
N GLN A 83 -1.44 -0.84 -6.86
CA GLN A 83 -1.66 -2.21 -7.33
C GLN A 83 -1.32 -2.39 -8.82
N LEU A 84 -1.07 -1.32 -9.54
CA LEU A 84 -0.91 -1.29 -10.99
C LEU A 84 0.52 -0.91 -11.39
N ASP A 85 0.92 -1.34 -12.58
CA ASP A 85 2.09 -0.75 -13.22
C ASP A 85 1.76 0.65 -13.76
N ARG A 86 2.77 1.36 -14.28
CA ARG A 86 2.61 2.74 -14.76
C ARG A 86 1.54 2.87 -15.84
N GLU A 87 1.45 1.91 -16.78
CA GLU A 87 0.51 1.95 -17.91
C GLU A 87 -0.92 1.68 -17.44
N GLY A 88 -1.12 0.65 -16.63
CA GLY A 88 -2.41 0.35 -16.01
C GLY A 88 -2.90 1.47 -15.11
N ALA A 89 -2.01 2.05 -14.32
CA ALA A 89 -2.31 3.19 -13.45
C ALA A 89 -2.69 4.45 -14.26
N ARG A 90 -2.04 4.70 -15.40
CA ARG A 90 -2.40 5.80 -16.29
C ARG A 90 -3.79 5.59 -16.91
N SER A 91 -4.06 4.36 -17.38
CA SER A 91 -5.37 3.99 -17.90
C SER A 91 -6.49 4.14 -16.86
N LEU A 92 -6.23 3.74 -15.62
CA LEU A 92 -7.16 3.96 -14.50
C LEU A 92 -7.40 5.44 -14.26
N LEU A 93 -6.33 6.23 -14.15
CA LEU A 93 -6.45 7.68 -13.92
C LEU A 93 -7.27 8.36 -15.00
N ASP A 94 -7.05 8.01 -16.28
CA ASP A 94 -7.77 8.61 -17.40
C ASP A 94 -9.27 8.22 -17.39
N LYS A 95 -9.63 7.05 -16.89
CA LYS A 95 -11.02 6.66 -16.63
C LYS A 95 -11.64 7.45 -15.47
N GLU A 96 -10.94 7.53 -14.34
CA GLU A 96 -11.43 8.28 -13.17
C GLU A 96 -11.59 9.78 -13.48
N LYS A 97 -10.72 10.36 -14.31
CA LYS A 97 -10.83 11.76 -14.76
C LYS A 97 -12.09 12.04 -15.55
N GLN A 98 -12.71 11.06 -16.18
CA GLN A 98 -14.01 11.24 -16.85
C GLN A 98 -15.15 11.46 -15.85
N LEU A 99 -14.99 10.97 -14.62
CA LEU A 99 -15.95 11.14 -13.53
C LEU A 99 -15.68 12.38 -12.68
N ILE A 100 -14.48 12.95 -12.79
CA ILE A 100 -14.03 14.11 -12.01
C ILE A 100 -14.09 15.35 -12.93
N ASN A 101 -14.95 16.31 -12.59
CA ASN A 101 -15.10 17.54 -13.34
C ASN A 101 -14.63 18.80 -12.60
N HIS A 102 -14.36 18.68 -11.29
CA HIS A 102 -13.88 19.80 -10.49
C HIS A 102 -12.37 20.02 -10.69
N PRO A 103 -11.91 21.23 -11.09
CA PRO A 103 -10.50 21.47 -11.44
C PRO A 103 -9.50 21.11 -10.36
N PHE A 104 -9.81 21.41 -9.09
CA PHE A 104 -8.97 21.05 -7.94
C PHE A 104 -8.85 19.52 -7.80
N MET A 105 -9.94 18.79 -7.99
CA MET A 105 -9.94 17.32 -7.90
C MET A 105 -9.17 16.68 -9.04
N LEU A 106 -9.24 17.24 -10.24
CA LEU A 106 -8.42 16.79 -11.38
C LEU A 106 -6.93 17.03 -11.13
N ALA A 107 -6.57 18.20 -10.61
CA ALA A 107 -5.19 18.52 -10.25
C ALA A 107 -4.66 17.57 -9.14
N GLU A 108 -5.49 17.25 -8.15
CA GLU A 108 -5.14 16.33 -7.09
C GLU A 108 -4.98 14.88 -7.59
N ALA A 109 -5.84 14.42 -8.50
CA ALA A 109 -5.71 13.11 -9.14
C ALA A 109 -4.39 12.97 -9.90
N GLU A 110 -4.01 13.98 -10.69
CA GLU A 110 -2.69 14.02 -11.36
C GLU A 110 -1.52 14.08 -10.37
N ARG A 111 -1.68 14.84 -9.28
CA ARG A 111 -0.66 14.89 -8.22
C ARG A 111 -0.44 13.52 -7.57
N LEU A 112 -1.53 12.81 -7.26
CA LEU A 112 -1.48 11.46 -6.69
C LEU A 112 -0.82 10.46 -7.64
N TYR A 113 -1.15 10.55 -8.94
CA TYR A 113 -0.49 9.74 -9.96
C TYR A 113 1.00 10.06 -10.09
N ALA A 114 1.36 11.34 -10.15
CA ALA A 114 2.76 11.77 -10.22
C ALA A 114 3.55 11.35 -8.97
N GLN A 115 2.90 11.29 -7.81
CA GLN A 115 3.49 10.81 -6.57
C GLN A 115 3.68 9.29 -6.59
N ALA A 116 2.73 8.53 -7.14
CA ALA A 116 2.81 7.08 -7.26
C ALA A 116 3.78 6.63 -8.37
N PHE A 117 3.82 7.39 -9.47
CA PHE A 117 4.64 7.12 -10.65
C PHE A 117 5.45 8.35 -11.07
N PRO A 118 6.40 8.78 -10.29
CA PRO A 118 7.24 9.89 -10.68
C PRO A 118 7.92 9.59 -12.02
N LEU A 119 8.07 10.62 -12.83
CA LEU A 119 8.92 10.57 -14.02
C LEU A 119 10.25 9.97 -13.57
N GLN A 120 10.75 8.98 -14.33
CA GLN A 120 11.95 8.21 -13.99
C GLN A 120 13.18 9.11 -13.77
N ASN A 121 13.16 9.83 -12.68
CA ASN A 121 14.37 10.23 -12.02
C ASN A 121 14.48 9.30 -10.82
N ASP A 122 15.47 8.42 -10.82
CA ASP A 122 16.00 7.74 -9.64
C ASP A 122 16.56 8.83 -8.68
N SER A 123 15.75 9.89 -8.46
CA SER A 123 16.16 11.03 -7.65
C SER A 123 16.12 10.61 -6.20
N THR A 124 17.29 10.61 -5.63
CA THR A 124 17.47 10.42 -4.21
C THR A 124 17.48 11.78 -3.49
N TYR A 125 17.37 11.76 -2.18
CA TYR A 125 17.56 12.91 -1.31
C TYR A 125 18.37 12.50 -0.09
N ALA A 126 19.15 13.43 0.44
CA ALA A 126 19.82 13.24 1.71
C ALA A 126 18.83 13.43 2.87
N LEU A 127 18.96 12.58 3.89
CA LEU A 127 18.18 12.76 5.11
C LEU A 127 18.64 14.03 5.86
N PRO A 128 17.70 14.76 6.48
CA PRO A 128 18.02 15.91 7.30
C PRO A 128 18.81 15.46 8.55
N GLU A 129 19.73 16.26 9.03
CA GLU A 129 20.39 15.97 10.30
C GLU A 129 19.40 16.09 11.47
N GLY A 130 19.53 15.18 12.42
CA GLY A 130 18.67 15.20 13.61
C GLY A 130 18.43 13.84 14.24
N PRO A 131 17.71 13.81 15.36
CA PRO A 131 17.49 12.57 16.15
C PRO A 131 16.87 11.41 15.35
N ALA A 132 15.93 11.71 14.46
CA ALA A 132 15.26 10.69 13.62
C ALA A 132 16.25 10.00 12.68
N THR A 133 17.13 10.77 12.05
CA THR A 133 18.19 10.24 11.16
C THR A 133 19.24 9.47 11.94
N GLU A 134 19.59 9.90 13.16
CA GLU A 134 20.51 9.14 14.01
C GLU A 134 19.93 7.81 14.45
N ILE A 135 18.64 7.75 14.81
CA ILE A 135 17.94 6.50 15.12
C ILE A 135 18.03 5.55 13.92
N LEU A 136 17.72 6.04 12.72
CA LEU A 136 17.83 5.24 11.50
C LEU A 136 19.26 4.77 11.26
N ARG A 137 20.24 5.66 11.33
CA ARG A 137 21.66 5.32 11.15
C ARG A 137 22.12 4.23 12.11
N ASN A 138 21.68 4.26 13.36
CA ASN A 138 22.00 3.24 14.35
C ASN A 138 21.40 1.87 13.97
N ILE A 139 20.16 1.85 13.47
CA ILE A 139 19.50 0.63 13.02
C ILE A 139 20.23 0.01 11.82
N ILE A 140 20.55 0.83 10.80
CA ILE A 140 21.11 0.34 9.55
C ILE A 140 22.65 0.23 9.56
N LYS A 141 23.31 0.62 10.62
CA LYS A 141 24.79 0.63 10.74
C LYS A 141 25.44 -0.72 10.41
N ALA A 142 24.80 -1.82 10.82
CA ALA A 142 25.29 -3.17 10.55
C ALA A 142 25.22 -3.56 9.05
N HIS A 143 24.52 -2.77 8.24
CA HIS A 143 24.27 -3.01 6.82
C HIS A 143 24.93 -1.95 5.93
N ALA A 144 25.88 -1.20 6.45
CA ALA A 144 26.58 -0.15 5.72
C ALA A 144 27.19 -0.68 4.41
N GLY A 145 27.09 0.12 3.34
CA GLY A 145 27.59 -0.23 2.00
C GLY A 145 26.64 -1.07 1.15
N LYS A 146 25.48 -1.46 1.68
CA LYS A 146 24.42 -2.10 0.92
C LYS A 146 23.28 -1.13 0.63
N ALA A 147 22.57 -1.35 -0.49
CA ALA A 147 21.27 -0.75 -0.69
C ALA A 147 20.26 -1.49 0.19
N LEU A 148 19.34 -0.77 0.80
CA LEU A 148 18.40 -1.33 1.79
C LEU A 148 16.97 -1.13 1.33
N PHE A 149 16.17 -2.20 1.39
CA PHE A 149 14.72 -2.12 1.32
C PHE A 149 14.17 -2.24 2.73
N ILE A 150 13.60 -1.15 3.23
CA ILE A 150 13.03 -1.09 4.58
C ILE A 150 11.52 -1.27 4.50
N ASP A 151 11.00 -2.25 5.23
CA ASP A 151 9.57 -2.52 5.41
C ASP A 151 9.17 -2.13 6.84
N PHE A 152 8.31 -1.09 6.95
CA PHE A 152 7.68 -0.70 8.20
C PHE A 152 6.37 -1.48 8.36
N TRP A 153 6.31 -2.34 9.34
CA TRP A 153 5.24 -3.32 9.52
C TRP A 153 4.78 -3.47 10.97
N ALA A 154 3.73 -4.28 11.18
CA ALA A 154 3.31 -4.71 12.52
C ALA A 154 2.65 -6.08 12.48
N THR A 155 2.66 -6.79 13.62
CA THR A 155 2.10 -8.15 13.73
C THR A 155 0.60 -8.22 13.48
N PHE A 156 -0.16 -7.16 13.77
CA PHE A 156 -1.60 -7.06 13.50
C PHE A 156 -1.94 -6.60 12.07
N CYS A 157 -0.95 -6.10 11.32
CA CYS A 157 -1.17 -5.51 10.00
C CYS A 157 -1.32 -6.61 8.94
N GLY A 158 -2.55 -6.90 8.53
CA GLY A 158 -2.85 -7.90 7.50
C GLY A 158 -2.13 -7.65 6.17
N PRO A 159 -2.25 -6.46 5.55
CA PRO A 159 -1.54 -6.13 4.31
C PRO A 159 -0.02 -6.22 4.43
N CYS A 160 0.57 -5.88 5.59
CA CYS A 160 2.01 -6.02 5.82
C CYS A 160 2.42 -7.51 5.77
N ARG A 161 1.66 -8.36 6.45
CA ARG A 161 1.92 -9.81 6.48
C ARG A 161 1.82 -10.42 5.08
N SER A 162 0.79 -10.05 4.31
CA SER A 162 0.66 -10.48 2.91
C SER A 162 1.85 -10.03 2.06
N GLY A 163 2.35 -8.80 2.22
CA GLY A 163 3.55 -8.31 1.53
C GLY A 163 4.81 -9.10 1.91
N ILE A 164 4.97 -9.42 3.21
CA ILE A 164 6.07 -10.26 3.70
C ILE A 164 6.00 -11.68 3.11
N GLU A 165 4.82 -12.28 3.07
CA GLU A 165 4.61 -13.61 2.48
C GLU A 165 4.87 -13.60 0.96
N HIS A 166 4.35 -12.59 0.26
CA HIS A 166 4.57 -12.40 -1.18
C HIS A 166 6.06 -12.31 -1.55
N THR A 167 6.86 -11.66 -0.73
CA THR A 167 8.31 -11.48 -0.97
C THR A 167 9.18 -12.62 -0.48
N ALA A 168 8.62 -13.72 0.05
CA ALA A 168 9.40 -14.82 0.63
C ALA A 168 10.41 -15.44 -0.36
N GLY A 169 9.98 -15.75 -1.59
CA GLY A 169 10.86 -16.26 -2.64
C GLY A 169 11.96 -15.27 -3.03
N LEU A 170 11.60 -14.00 -3.08
CA LEU A 170 12.53 -12.92 -3.42
C LEU A 170 13.60 -12.74 -2.32
N ARG A 171 13.21 -12.79 -1.04
CA ARG A 171 14.16 -12.76 0.07
C ARG A 171 15.16 -13.92 0.00
N GLN A 172 14.69 -15.13 -0.30
CA GLN A 172 15.56 -16.29 -0.45
C GLN A 172 16.54 -16.12 -1.62
N GLN A 173 16.08 -15.55 -2.76
CA GLN A 173 16.92 -15.28 -3.93
C GLN A 173 18.02 -14.25 -3.64
N TYR A 174 17.71 -13.22 -2.86
CA TYR A 174 18.64 -12.14 -2.52
C TYR A 174 19.27 -12.28 -1.13
N LYS A 175 19.09 -13.43 -0.48
CA LYS A 175 19.78 -13.77 0.76
C LYS A 175 21.29 -13.69 0.52
N ASP A 176 22.01 -13.08 1.42
CA ASP A 176 23.46 -12.91 1.31
C ASP A 176 23.96 -12.11 0.08
N HIS A 177 23.06 -11.34 -0.57
CA HIS A 177 23.48 -10.48 -1.68
C HIS A 177 24.50 -9.44 -1.17
N PRO A 178 25.67 -9.26 -1.84
CA PRO A 178 26.72 -8.38 -1.36
C PRO A 178 26.29 -6.91 -1.29
N ASP A 179 25.42 -6.48 -2.17
CA ASP A 179 25.05 -5.09 -2.40
C ASP A 179 23.65 -4.72 -1.94
N PHE A 180 22.90 -5.64 -1.36
CA PHE A 180 21.49 -5.43 -1.03
C PHE A 180 21.09 -6.16 0.27
N GLN A 181 20.11 -5.59 1.01
CA GLN A 181 19.55 -6.20 2.22
C GLN A 181 18.10 -5.77 2.43
N PHE A 182 17.25 -6.74 2.86
CA PHE A 182 15.93 -6.46 3.43
C PHE A 182 16.05 -6.08 4.91
N ILE A 183 15.31 -5.05 5.32
CA ILE A 183 15.22 -4.57 6.70
C ILE A 183 13.76 -4.48 7.11
N TYR A 184 13.41 -5.02 8.25
CA TYR A 184 12.06 -5.01 8.80
C TYR A 184 12.03 -4.22 10.11
N ILE A 185 11.24 -3.14 10.16
CA ILE A 185 11.17 -2.27 11.34
C ILE A 185 9.74 -2.24 11.87
N THR A 186 9.57 -2.48 13.14
CA THR A 186 8.30 -2.36 13.86
C THR A 186 8.52 -1.75 15.24
N SER A 187 7.45 -1.28 15.89
CA SER A 187 7.55 -0.79 17.25
C SER A 187 7.20 -1.87 18.31
N ASP A 188 7.66 -1.64 19.51
CA ASP A 188 7.35 -2.47 20.68
C ASP A 188 5.85 -2.42 21.05
N ARG A 189 5.18 -1.32 20.76
CA ARG A 189 3.74 -1.14 20.99
C ARG A 189 2.89 -1.82 19.93
N GLU A 190 3.26 -1.67 18.65
CA GLU A 190 2.48 -2.21 17.51
C GLU A 190 2.73 -3.72 17.31
N SER A 191 3.85 -4.23 17.80
CA SER A 191 4.20 -5.66 17.76
C SER A 191 4.65 -6.13 19.15
N PRO A 192 3.72 -6.59 20.01
CA PRO A 192 4.05 -7.13 21.32
C PRO A 192 5.07 -8.26 21.20
N GLU A 193 6.00 -8.35 22.16
CA GLU A 193 7.21 -9.18 22.08
C GLU A 193 6.91 -10.65 21.73
N LYS A 194 5.93 -11.26 22.37
CA LYS A 194 5.55 -12.63 22.11
C LYS A 194 5.13 -12.86 20.66
N THR A 195 4.17 -12.07 20.17
CA THR A 195 3.65 -12.19 18.79
C THR A 195 4.69 -11.81 17.76
N TYR A 196 5.57 -10.85 18.09
CA TYR A 196 6.71 -10.49 17.24
C TYR A 196 7.67 -11.66 17.08
N ASN A 197 8.12 -12.27 18.18
CA ASN A 197 9.07 -13.37 18.16
C ASN A 197 8.51 -14.59 17.43
N GLU A 198 7.22 -14.94 17.67
CA GLU A 198 6.54 -16.03 16.97
C GLU A 198 6.46 -15.77 15.45
N TYR A 199 6.13 -14.54 15.05
CA TYR A 199 6.02 -14.20 13.64
C TYR A 199 7.37 -14.16 12.94
N VAL A 200 8.39 -13.56 13.56
CA VAL A 200 9.75 -13.49 13.02
C VAL A 200 10.36 -14.88 12.85
N GLU A 201 10.25 -15.75 13.86
CA GLU A 201 10.77 -17.11 13.77
C GLU A 201 10.11 -17.90 12.63
N LYS A 202 8.82 -17.68 12.40
CA LYS A 202 8.07 -18.40 11.36
C LYS A 202 8.29 -17.85 9.95
N ASN A 203 8.31 -16.51 9.78
CA ASN A 203 8.18 -15.88 8.46
C ASN A 203 9.39 -15.02 8.06
N LEU A 204 10.22 -14.61 9.01
CA LEU A 204 11.36 -13.70 8.79
C LEU A 204 12.66 -14.24 9.41
N LYS A 205 12.75 -15.54 9.59
CA LYS A 205 13.93 -16.18 10.19
C LYS A 205 15.19 -15.89 9.38
N GLY A 206 16.17 -15.28 10.03
CA GLY A 206 17.44 -14.89 9.40
C GLY A 206 17.42 -13.54 8.69
N GLU A 207 16.29 -12.84 8.68
CA GLU A 207 16.19 -11.47 8.16
C GLU A 207 16.61 -10.44 9.22
N ALA A 208 16.96 -9.24 8.78
CA ALA A 208 17.28 -8.13 9.65
C ALA A 208 16.00 -7.48 10.19
N CYS A 209 15.57 -7.90 11.37
CA CYS A 209 14.34 -7.48 12.01
C CYS A 209 14.63 -6.62 13.24
N TYR A 210 14.02 -5.45 13.32
CA TYR A 210 14.19 -4.49 14.41
C TYR A 210 12.86 -4.16 15.05
N ARG A 211 12.75 -4.44 16.34
CA ARG A 211 11.64 -4.04 17.20
C ARG A 211 12.11 -2.93 18.11
N ILE A 212 11.72 -1.70 17.80
CA ILE A 212 12.25 -0.49 18.45
C ILE A 212 11.19 0.15 19.37
N PRO A 213 11.60 1.01 20.33
CA PRO A 213 10.67 1.78 21.13
C PRO A 213 9.69 2.57 20.29
N GLN A 214 8.43 2.68 20.72
CA GLN A 214 7.41 3.46 20.01
C GLN A 214 7.83 4.92 19.79
N ALA A 215 8.55 5.51 20.72
CA ALA A 215 9.04 6.88 20.58
C ALA A 215 9.99 7.02 19.38
N ASP A 216 10.93 6.10 19.22
CA ASP A 216 11.88 6.07 18.09
C ASP A 216 11.16 5.79 16.77
N TYR A 217 10.18 4.89 16.79
CA TYR A 217 9.34 4.61 15.62
C TYR A 217 8.54 5.84 15.18
N ASN A 218 8.05 6.65 16.10
CA ASN A 218 7.37 7.90 15.78
C ASN A 218 8.31 8.93 15.14
N TYR A 219 9.58 8.97 15.53
CA TYR A 219 10.58 9.79 14.84
C TYR A 219 10.80 9.31 13.39
N LEU A 220 10.86 8.00 13.16
CA LEU A 220 10.97 7.47 11.79
C LEU A 220 9.72 7.75 10.95
N ARG A 221 8.52 7.67 11.55
CA ARG A 221 7.28 8.08 10.88
C ARG A 221 7.31 9.54 10.42
N GLN A 222 7.83 10.44 11.27
CA GLN A 222 8.00 11.85 10.92
C GLN A 222 9.07 12.04 9.84
N LEU A 223 10.20 11.32 9.92
CA LEU A 223 11.29 11.41 8.96
C LEU A 223 10.83 11.05 7.54
N PHE A 224 10.05 10.00 7.40
CA PHE A 224 9.56 9.48 6.11
C PHE A 224 8.12 9.88 5.79
N HIS A 225 7.51 10.77 6.60
CA HIS A 225 6.18 11.35 6.38
C HIS A 225 5.07 10.33 6.16
N PHE A 226 5.01 9.23 6.92
CA PHE A 226 3.95 8.23 6.81
C PHE A 226 3.07 8.12 8.06
N ASN A 227 1.78 7.84 7.84
CA ASN A 227 0.77 7.69 8.90
C ASN A 227 0.18 6.28 8.99
N GLY A 228 0.46 5.42 8.01
CA GLY A 228 -0.05 4.06 7.93
C GLY A 228 1.01 3.06 7.49
N ILE A 229 0.74 1.78 7.71
CA ILE A 229 1.55 0.64 7.29
C ILE A 229 0.69 -0.31 6.45
N PRO A 230 1.30 -1.05 5.49
CA PRO A 230 2.73 -1.11 5.20
C PRO A 230 3.26 0.19 4.61
N HIS A 231 4.50 0.52 4.94
CA HIS A 231 5.25 1.61 4.34
C HIS A 231 6.66 1.12 3.98
N TYR A 232 7.18 1.55 2.83
CA TYR A 232 8.44 1.06 2.30
C TYR A 232 9.38 2.19 1.96
N GLU A 233 10.66 2.03 2.34
CA GLU A 233 11.72 2.96 1.96
C GLU A 233 12.88 2.22 1.31
N TRP A 234 13.49 2.87 0.33
CA TRP A 234 14.71 2.41 -0.28
C TRP A 234 15.85 3.37 0.05
N ILE A 235 16.89 2.85 0.70
CA ILE A 235 18.10 3.59 1.01
C ILE A 235 19.21 3.09 0.12
N GLU A 236 19.93 4.02 -0.52
CA GLU A 236 21.09 3.73 -1.35
C GLU A 236 22.33 3.42 -0.50
N LYS A 237 23.35 2.85 -1.16
CA LYS A 237 24.62 2.52 -0.50
C LYS A 237 25.32 3.73 0.13
N ASP A 238 25.10 4.92 -0.40
CA ASP A 238 25.61 6.19 0.10
C ASP A 238 24.78 6.81 1.22
N GLY A 239 23.67 6.14 1.60
CA GLY A 239 22.75 6.61 2.64
C GLY A 239 21.69 7.59 2.16
N THR A 240 21.64 7.93 0.88
CA THR A 240 20.54 8.72 0.31
C THR A 240 19.28 7.87 0.17
N VAL A 241 18.13 8.49 0.22
CA VAL A 241 16.82 7.83 0.14
C VAL A 241 16.19 8.03 -1.22
N LEU A 242 15.69 6.98 -1.82
CA LEU A 242 14.95 7.04 -3.08
C LEU A 242 13.61 7.71 -2.84
N ARG A 243 13.27 8.76 -3.61
CA ARG A 243 12.02 9.51 -3.42
C ARG A 243 10.75 8.66 -3.56
N ASN A 244 10.86 7.55 -4.28
CA ASN A 244 9.73 6.68 -4.56
C ASN A 244 10.18 5.23 -4.46
N SER A 245 10.16 4.74 -3.24
CA SER A 245 10.50 3.36 -2.94
C SER A 245 9.53 2.39 -3.62
N PRO A 246 10.03 1.30 -4.23
CA PRO A 246 9.16 0.27 -4.78
C PRO A 246 8.34 -0.38 -3.66
N GLY A 247 7.08 -0.66 -3.91
CA GLY A 247 6.28 -1.54 -3.05
C GLY A 247 6.62 -3.01 -3.30
N THR A 248 6.18 -3.90 -2.41
CA THR A 248 6.46 -5.35 -2.48
C THR A 248 6.07 -5.99 -3.81
N TYR A 249 4.98 -5.56 -4.43
CA TYR A 249 4.50 -6.11 -5.71
C TYR A 249 5.36 -5.70 -6.93
N ASN A 250 6.08 -4.59 -6.84
CA ASN A 250 6.98 -4.12 -7.91
C ASN A 250 8.46 -4.39 -7.60
N LEU A 251 8.75 -4.92 -6.41
CA LEU A 251 10.11 -5.05 -5.90
C LEU A 251 10.95 -6.03 -6.73
N GLU A 252 10.36 -7.15 -7.17
CA GLU A 252 11.06 -8.14 -8.00
C GLU A 252 11.57 -7.52 -9.31
N LYS A 253 10.69 -6.80 -10.03
CA LYS A 253 11.06 -6.10 -11.26
C LYS A 253 12.14 -5.05 -11.01
N TYR A 254 12.04 -4.34 -9.90
CA TYR A 254 13.01 -3.33 -9.50
C TYR A 254 14.40 -3.95 -9.20
N LEU A 255 14.44 -5.03 -8.40
CA LEU A 255 15.67 -5.74 -8.06
C LEU A 255 16.33 -6.38 -9.29
N LYS A 256 15.55 -7.01 -10.18
CA LYS A 256 16.05 -7.55 -11.44
C LYS A 256 16.68 -6.47 -12.32
N LYS A 257 16.05 -5.31 -12.44
CA LYS A 257 16.61 -4.17 -13.19
C LYS A 257 17.92 -3.67 -12.59
N ARG A 258 18.03 -3.70 -11.26
CA ARG A 258 19.14 -3.08 -10.55
C ARG A 258 20.33 -4.03 -10.33
N PHE A 259 20.07 -5.27 -10.03
CA PHE A 259 21.04 -6.29 -9.66
C PHE A 259 21.00 -7.54 -10.54
N GLY A 260 20.04 -7.65 -11.46
CA GLY A 260 20.00 -8.74 -12.42
C GLY A 260 21.24 -8.72 -13.29
N ASN A 261 21.78 -9.90 -13.61
CA ASN A 261 22.92 -10.03 -14.50
C ASN A 261 22.60 -9.30 -15.81
N LYS A 262 23.47 -8.39 -16.20
CA LYS A 262 23.57 -7.94 -17.59
C LYS A 262 24.22 -9.10 -18.33
N ASP A 263 23.37 -10.01 -18.88
CA ASP A 263 23.81 -10.94 -19.91
C ASP A 263 24.25 -10.15 -21.15
#